data_13ce3414d0aff28ad1fddaafd7cba5d4
#
_entry.id   13ce3414d0aff28ad1fddaafd7cba5d4
#
_cell.length_a   1.000
_cell.length_b   1.000
_cell.length_c   1.000
_cell.angle_alpha   90.00
_cell.angle_beta   90.00
_cell.angle_gamma   90.00
#
_symmetry.space_group_name_H-M   'P 1'
#
loop_
_entity.id
_entity.type
_entity.pdbx_description
1 polymer ?
#
loop_
_entity_poly.entity_id
_entity_poly.type
_entity_poly.pdbx_seq_one_letter_code
_entity_poly.pdbx_strand_id
1 'polypeptide(L)'
;MRSQLCASLALVALALSAAVPSAFAQAPSEIGGQKIVTLSRAVTSTTKPEFTKIVLLPGRGMEILSITANFPGKGATEVLWAPSLDESAKILDKEDDAFGNKAYRLGAAMLVPYPNRIRGTLSVDQKTLTTSWNGHTLTLPANNIGKLPTAERHAMHGLILKAKTDEVKVVDVAGGQEAIGVIHAGDFGGYWPSKTDLVVKVSLTGDAVDVSIGAHNVGKEAEPIAIAWHPYFNFPSGDRKQAKLRIPGETTAEIDNYDNVFPTGKLLPVKGTRYDMSAEGGKPLAGEFFDDNWNTLKWKGGATTVDVIDPAYGYGLHIEGLSPQIKAIQLYAPPTMPYAAIEHQFNLANPFGKEWGKQDTGMVTLKPGASTKWHVRLKVFVP
;
A
#
# COMPACT_ATOMS: atom_id res chain seq x y z
N MET A 1 -64.71 -32.79 -63.06
CA MET A 1 -63.70 -32.66 -64.16
C MET A 1 -62.57 -31.76 -63.66
N ARG A 2 -61.35 -32.29 -63.74
CA ARG A 2 -60.01 -31.65 -63.57
C ARG A 2 -59.72 -30.90 -62.27
N SER A 3 -59.07 -31.61 -61.40
CA SER A 3 -58.24 -31.18 -60.31
C SER A 3 -56.98 -30.44 -60.79
N GLN A 4 -56.63 -29.37 -60.12
CA GLN A 4 -55.28 -28.75 -60.18
C GLN A 4 -54.68 -28.78 -58.77
N LEU A 5 -53.60 -29.54 -58.62
CA LEU A 5 -52.72 -29.50 -57.48
C LEU A 5 -51.81 -28.26 -57.59
N CYS A 6 -51.79 -27.42 -56.56
CA CYS A 6 -50.74 -26.45 -56.35
C CYS A 6 -49.73 -27.02 -55.35
N ALA A 7 -48.51 -27.24 -55.83
CA ALA A 7 -47.40 -27.61 -54.99
C ALA A 7 -46.74 -26.35 -54.45
N SER A 8 -46.73 -26.16 -53.13
CA SER A 8 -46.00 -25.11 -52.45
C SER A 8 -44.59 -25.56 -52.13
N LEU A 9 -43.58 -24.96 -52.74
CA LEU A 9 -42.18 -25.10 -52.36
C LEU A 9 -41.89 -24.25 -51.10
N ALA A 10 -41.58 -24.88 -49.99
CA ALA A 10 -41.05 -24.20 -48.80
C ALA A 10 -39.53 -24.08 -48.94
N LEU A 11 -39.04 -22.83 -49.08
CA LEU A 11 -37.61 -22.53 -48.95
C LEU A 11 -37.24 -22.51 -47.47
N VAL A 12 -36.41 -23.46 -47.04
CA VAL A 12 -35.75 -23.46 -45.73
C VAL A 12 -34.48 -22.62 -45.86
N ALA A 13 -34.50 -21.41 -45.34
CA ALA A 13 -33.29 -20.59 -45.20
C ALA A 13 -32.49 -21.05 -43.96
N LEU A 14 -31.37 -21.73 -44.17
CA LEU A 14 -30.39 -22.01 -43.13
C LEU A 14 -29.64 -20.71 -42.79
N ALA A 15 -29.95 -20.11 -41.66
CA ALA A 15 -29.16 -19.01 -41.11
C ALA A 15 -27.90 -19.60 -40.44
N LEU A 16 -26.76 -19.53 -41.11
CA LEU A 16 -25.45 -19.74 -40.47
C LEU A 16 -25.19 -18.53 -39.52
N SER A 17 -25.41 -18.73 -38.26
CA SER A 17 -24.89 -17.80 -37.23
C SER A 17 -23.38 -18.02 -37.10
N ALA A 18 -22.60 -17.15 -37.71
CA ALA A 18 -21.18 -17.07 -37.48
C ALA A 18 -20.96 -16.62 -36.00
N ALA A 19 -20.53 -17.56 -35.15
CA ALA A 19 -20.06 -17.23 -33.82
C ALA A 19 -18.80 -16.37 -33.99
N VAL A 20 -18.92 -15.10 -33.72
CA VAL A 20 -17.76 -14.19 -33.58
C VAL A 20 -16.99 -14.66 -32.34
N PRO A 21 -15.74 -15.11 -32.47
CA PRO A 21 -14.95 -15.44 -31.30
C PRO A 21 -14.80 -14.17 -30.46
N SER A 22 -15.33 -14.17 -29.25
CA SER A 22 -15.04 -13.14 -28.26
C SER A 22 -13.52 -13.16 -28.05
N ALA A 23 -12.82 -12.19 -28.60
CA ALA A 23 -11.42 -11.95 -28.29
C ALA A 23 -11.38 -11.63 -26.80
N PHE A 24 -11.03 -12.59 -25.96
CA PHE A 24 -10.64 -12.31 -24.58
C PHE A 24 -9.43 -11.38 -24.67
N ALA A 25 -9.60 -10.13 -24.26
CA ALA A 25 -8.50 -9.19 -24.18
C ALA A 25 -7.43 -9.85 -23.29
N GLN A 26 -6.22 -10.00 -23.82
CA GLN A 26 -5.12 -10.57 -23.07
C GLN A 26 -4.80 -9.60 -21.92
N ALA A 27 -4.71 -10.14 -20.70
CA ALA A 27 -4.35 -9.32 -19.54
C ALA A 27 -3.05 -8.54 -19.80
N PRO A 28 -2.94 -7.30 -19.33
CA PRO A 28 -1.75 -6.48 -19.58
C PRO A 28 -0.51 -7.18 -19.03
N SER A 29 0.56 -7.20 -19.81
CA SER A 29 1.85 -7.74 -19.41
C SER A 29 2.78 -6.67 -18.80
N GLU A 30 2.42 -5.39 -18.94
CA GLU A 30 3.19 -4.24 -18.48
C GLU A 30 2.28 -3.19 -17.85
N ILE A 31 2.77 -2.54 -16.79
CA ILE A 31 2.20 -1.34 -16.17
C ILE A 31 3.35 -0.41 -15.81
N GLY A 32 3.18 0.90 -16.06
CA GLY A 32 4.25 1.87 -15.85
C GLY A 32 5.40 1.72 -16.84
N GLY A 33 5.16 1.06 -17.99
CA GLY A 33 6.16 0.81 -19.01
C GLY A 33 7.23 -0.20 -18.60
N GLN A 34 6.91 -1.13 -17.69
CA GLN A 34 7.74 -2.27 -17.30
C GLN A 34 6.90 -3.51 -17.11
N LYS A 35 7.52 -4.68 -17.35
CA LYS A 35 6.87 -5.98 -17.20
C LYS A 35 6.41 -6.23 -15.77
N ILE A 36 5.20 -6.76 -15.64
CA ILE A 36 4.65 -7.22 -14.38
C ILE A 36 5.42 -8.45 -13.93
N VAL A 37 5.75 -8.51 -12.64
CA VAL A 37 6.38 -9.67 -12.02
C VAL A 37 5.36 -10.41 -11.18
N THR A 38 5.29 -11.73 -11.38
CA THR A 38 4.43 -12.61 -10.57
C THR A 38 5.29 -13.62 -9.84
N LEU A 39 5.19 -13.64 -8.51
CA LEU A 39 5.68 -14.72 -7.68
C LEU A 39 4.54 -15.72 -7.46
N SER A 40 4.83 -17.01 -7.50
CA SER A 40 3.81 -18.03 -7.30
C SER A 40 4.38 -19.31 -6.69
N ARG A 41 3.54 -20.01 -5.95
CA ARG A 41 3.84 -21.36 -5.42
C ARG A 41 2.57 -22.21 -5.36
N ALA A 42 2.75 -23.51 -5.41
CA ALA A 42 1.65 -24.45 -5.20
C ALA A 42 1.20 -24.49 -3.74
N VAL A 43 -0.08 -24.76 -3.51
CA VAL A 43 -0.63 -25.08 -2.19
C VAL A 43 -0.06 -26.42 -1.73
N THR A 44 0.41 -26.48 -0.49
CA THR A 44 0.95 -27.69 0.12
C THR A 44 0.17 -28.17 1.34
N SER A 45 -0.61 -27.26 1.99
CA SER A 45 -1.42 -27.59 3.15
C SER A 45 -2.91 -27.65 2.80
N THR A 46 -3.60 -28.67 3.30
CA THR A 46 -5.05 -28.78 3.27
C THR A 46 -5.73 -28.30 4.55
N THR A 47 -4.94 -28.00 5.60
CA THR A 47 -5.45 -27.69 6.94
C THR A 47 -5.07 -26.30 7.44
N LYS A 48 -4.06 -25.66 6.82
CA LYS A 48 -3.59 -24.31 7.20
C LYS A 48 -3.68 -23.37 6.01
N PRO A 49 -3.98 -22.08 6.21
CA PRO A 49 -3.89 -21.11 5.14
C PRO A 49 -2.44 -20.89 4.72
N GLU A 50 -2.22 -20.67 3.42
CA GLU A 50 -0.90 -20.44 2.82
C GLU A 50 -0.97 -19.32 1.78
N PHE A 51 0.06 -18.46 1.75
CA PHE A 51 0.23 -17.54 0.63
C PHE A 51 0.62 -18.30 -0.64
N THR A 52 0.08 -17.87 -1.78
CA THR A 52 0.24 -18.61 -3.04
C THR A 52 0.69 -17.74 -4.22
N LYS A 53 0.37 -16.44 -4.21
CA LYS A 53 0.71 -15.56 -5.34
C LYS A 53 0.91 -14.12 -4.89
N ILE A 54 1.84 -13.42 -5.54
CA ILE A 54 2.04 -11.98 -5.43
C ILE A 54 2.20 -11.41 -6.85
N VAL A 55 1.56 -10.27 -7.12
CA VAL A 55 1.74 -9.51 -8.36
C VAL A 55 2.41 -8.19 -8.04
N LEU A 56 3.53 -7.91 -8.70
CA LEU A 56 4.39 -6.74 -8.49
C LEU A 56 4.44 -5.88 -9.75
N LEU A 57 4.51 -4.58 -9.56
CA LEU A 57 4.57 -3.56 -10.59
C LEU A 57 5.93 -2.82 -10.55
N PRO A 58 6.98 -3.33 -11.21
CA PRO A 58 8.29 -2.66 -11.24
C PRO A 58 8.23 -1.23 -11.78
N GLY A 59 7.35 -0.95 -12.75
CA GLY A 59 7.14 0.38 -13.31
C GLY A 59 6.40 1.37 -12.41
N ARG A 60 6.06 0.95 -11.17
CA ARG A 60 5.39 1.74 -10.14
C ARG A 60 6.10 1.61 -8.78
N GLY A 61 7.43 1.78 -8.76
CA GLY A 61 8.21 1.76 -7.53
C GLY A 61 8.19 0.42 -6.80
N MET A 62 8.05 -0.71 -7.50
CA MET A 62 7.87 -2.05 -6.94
C MET A 62 6.56 -2.22 -6.14
N GLU A 63 5.52 -1.48 -6.48
CA GLU A 63 4.19 -1.63 -5.87
C GLU A 63 3.73 -3.09 -5.90
N ILE A 64 3.12 -3.56 -4.82
CA ILE A 64 2.45 -4.87 -4.77
C ILE A 64 0.97 -4.66 -5.10
N LEU A 65 0.54 -5.12 -6.27
CA LEU A 65 -0.85 -4.96 -6.70
C LEU A 65 -1.78 -5.96 -6.00
N SER A 66 -1.35 -7.22 -5.88
CA SER A 66 -2.15 -8.23 -5.19
C SER A 66 -1.30 -9.23 -4.42
N ILE A 67 -1.87 -9.77 -3.35
CA ILE A 67 -1.38 -10.89 -2.57
C ILE A 67 -2.54 -11.87 -2.42
N THR A 68 -2.35 -13.11 -2.87
CA THR A 68 -3.36 -14.17 -2.75
C THR A 68 -2.92 -15.19 -1.72
N ALA A 69 -3.83 -15.60 -0.84
CA ALA A 69 -3.65 -16.73 0.08
C ALA A 69 -4.72 -17.78 -0.18
N ASN A 70 -4.39 -19.06 -0.01
CA ASN A 70 -5.35 -20.15 -0.04
C ASN A 70 -5.84 -20.47 1.37
N PHE A 71 -7.14 -20.39 1.60
CA PHE A 71 -7.76 -20.78 2.87
C PHE A 71 -8.43 -22.16 2.72
N PRO A 72 -8.17 -23.10 3.63
CA PRO A 72 -8.78 -24.42 3.60
C PRO A 72 -10.31 -24.36 3.52
N GLY A 73 -10.88 -25.08 2.56
CA GLY A 73 -12.34 -25.10 2.33
C GLY A 73 -12.92 -23.87 1.63
N LYS A 74 -12.12 -22.82 1.38
CA LYS A 74 -12.57 -21.57 0.73
C LYS A 74 -11.79 -21.23 -0.54
N GLY A 75 -10.58 -21.78 -0.71
CA GLY A 75 -9.74 -21.56 -1.87
C GLY A 75 -8.99 -20.22 -1.85
N ALA A 76 -8.70 -19.72 -3.04
CA ALA A 76 -7.93 -18.49 -3.23
C ALA A 76 -8.69 -17.26 -2.69
N THR A 77 -8.02 -16.49 -1.86
CA THR A 77 -8.55 -15.30 -1.18
C THR A 77 -7.58 -14.14 -1.37
N GLU A 78 -8.07 -13.00 -1.87
CA GLU A 78 -7.26 -11.80 -2.02
C GLU A 78 -7.05 -11.12 -0.66
N VAL A 79 -5.78 -10.96 -0.28
CA VAL A 79 -5.35 -10.31 0.97
C VAL A 79 -5.34 -8.78 0.82
N LEU A 80 -4.98 -8.29 -0.38
CA LEU A 80 -5.02 -6.88 -0.70
C LEU A 80 -6.25 -6.56 -1.57
N TRP A 81 -6.80 -5.38 -1.36
CA TRP A 81 -7.80 -4.82 -2.24
C TRP A 81 -7.13 -4.10 -3.41
N ALA A 82 -7.50 -4.47 -4.62
CA ALA A 82 -7.19 -3.76 -5.85
C ALA A 82 -8.27 -4.02 -6.88
N PRO A 83 -8.48 -3.13 -7.87
CA PRO A 83 -9.23 -3.46 -9.08
C PRO A 83 -8.57 -4.61 -9.84
N SER A 84 -9.25 -5.12 -10.85
CA SER A 84 -8.66 -6.10 -11.77
C SER A 84 -7.36 -5.56 -12.40
N LEU A 85 -6.50 -6.45 -12.88
CA LEU A 85 -5.24 -6.03 -13.50
C LEU A 85 -5.46 -5.07 -14.67
N ASP A 86 -6.50 -5.33 -15.51
CA ASP A 86 -6.86 -4.46 -16.62
C ASP A 86 -7.33 -3.06 -16.18
N GLU A 87 -8.12 -3.00 -15.12
CA GLU A 87 -8.58 -1.72 -14.56
C GLU A 87 -7.44 -0.98 -13.89
N SER A 88 -6.59 -1.69 -13.16
CA SER A 88 -5.39 -1.11 -12.53
C SER A 88 -4.45 -0.50 -13.58
N ALA A 89 -4.21 -1.18 -14.71
CA ALA A 89 -3.43 -0.64 -15.80
C ALA A 89 -4.05 0.66 -16.35
N LYS A 90 -5.36 0.68 -16.60
CA LYS A 90 -6.07 1.88 -17.06
C LYS A 90 -6.00 3.03 -16.07
N ILE A 91 -5.99 2.74 -14.77
CA ILE A 91 -5.87 3.75 -13.72
C ILE A 91 -4.45 4.29 -13.64
N LEU A 92 -3.46 3.39 -13.57
CA LEU A 92 -2.07 3.72 -13.29
C LEU A 92 -1.36 4.36 -14.49
N ASP A 93 -1.71 3.98 -15.73
CA ASP A 93 -1.04 4.47 -16.94
C ASP A 93 -1.68 5.73 -17.56
N LYS A 94 -2.60 6.38 -16.82
CA LYS A 94 -3.12 7.68 -17.26
C LYS A 94 -2.07 8.80 -17.15
N GLU A 95 -1.99 9.64 -18.17
CA GLU A 95 -1.08 10.79 -18.24
C GLU A 95 -1.36 11.89 -17.21
N ASP A 96 -2.60 11.97 -16.70
CA ASP A 96 -3.03 12.99 -15.73
C ASP A 96 -2.50 12.74 -14.29
N ASP A 97 -1.68 11.70 -14.09
CA ASP A 97 -1.07 11.37 -12.79
C ASP A 97 0.43 11.69 -12.77
N ALA A 98 0.74 12.98 -12.69
CA ALA A 98 2.13 13.46 -12.77
C ALA A 98 3.06 12.86 -11.71
N PHE A 99 2.55 12.62 -10.49
CA PHE A 99 3.35 12.17 -9.35
C PHE A 99 3.08 10.71 -8.93
N GLY A 100 2.20 10.00 -9.63
CA GLY A 100 1.86 8.62 -9.31
C GLY A 100 0.87 8.46 -8.14
N ASN A 101 0.11 9.50 -7.84
CA ASN A 101 -0.84 9.49 -6.71
C ASN A 101 -1.92 8.41 -6.82
N LYS A 102 -2.16 7.86 -8.02
CA LYS A 102 -3.10 6.76 -8.19
C LYS A 102 -2.58 5.44 -7.62
N ALA A 103 -1.26 5.26 -7.60
CA ALA A 103 -0.61 4.06 -7.08
C ALA A 103 -0.95 3.81 -5.60
N TYR A 104 -0.90 4.85 -4.73
CA TYR A 104 -1.25 4.64 -3.32
C TYR A 104 -2.75 4.50 -3.05
N ARG A 105 -3.61 4.44 -4.07
CA ARG A 105 -5.07 4.26 -3.92
C ARG A 105 -5.55 2.84 -4.18
N LEU A 106 -4.65 1.93 -4.50
CA LEU A 106 -4.93 0.53 -4.80
C LEU A 106 -3.72 -0.34 -4.46
N GLY A 107 -3.95 -1.62 -4.20
CA GLY A 107 -2.85 -2.52 -3.86
C GLY A 107 -2.05 -2.05 -2.64
N ALA A 108 -0.75 -1.88 -2.83
CA ALA A 108 0.17 -1.53 -1.76
C ALA A 108 1.43 -0.84 -2.29
N ALA A 109 1.41 0.49 -2.35
CA ALA A 109 2.53 1.30 -2.83
C ALA A 109 3.66 1.40 -1.80
N MET A 110 4.92 1.49 -2.29
CA MET A 110 6.09 1.78 -1.47
C MET A 110 6.24 3.29 -1.29
N LEU A 111 6.43 3.74 -0.06
CA LEU A 111 6.48 5.16 0.31
C LEU A 111 7.89 5.54 0.78
N VAL A 112 8.64 6.22 -0.06
CA VAL A 112 10.02 6.69 0.16
C VAL A 112 10.18 8.05 -0.54
N PRO A 113 10.89 9.03 0.00
CA PRO A 113 11.66 9.10 1.24
C PRO A 113 10.84 9.53 2.47
N TYR A 114 9.54 9.69 2.33
CA TYR A 114 8.63 9.99 3.43
C TYR A 114 7.25 9.39 3.18
N PRO A 115 6.66 8.66 4.11
CA PRO A 115 5.22 8.37 4.14
C PRO A 115 4.43 9.55 4.70
N ASN A 116 3.10 9.48 4.57
CA ASN A 116 2.16 10.45 5.09
C ASN A 116 2.33 11.85 4.47
N ARG A 117 2.07 12.91 5.20
CA ARG A 117 1.95 14.30 4.73
C ARG A 117 3.11 15.17 5.20
N ILE A 118 3.49 16.14 4.38
CA ILE A 118 4.40 17.23 4.76
C ILE A 118 3.76 18.55 4.36
N ARG A 119 3.61 19.45 5.36
CA ARG A 119 3.18 20.84 5.19
C ARG A 119 4.38 21.74 4.91
N GLY A 120 4.17 22.82 4.16
CA GLY A 120 5.20 23.80 3.91
C GLY A 120 4.64 25.10 3.32
N THR A 121 5.52 26.02 2.95
CA THR A 121 5.15 27.25 2.25
C THR A 121 4.99 26.97 0.77
N LEU A 122 3.79 27.17 0.23
CA LEU A 122 3.48 26.94 -1.19
C LEU A 122 4.20 27.96 -2.09
N SER A 123 4.62 27.48 -3.26
CA SER A 123 5.03 28.33 -4.39
C SER A 123 3.85 29.14 -4.94
N VAL A 124 4.13 30.21 -5.68
CA VAL A 124 3.09 31.07 -6.27
C VAL A 124 2.14 30.29 -7.18
N ASP A 125 2.66 29.32 -7.95
CA ASP A 125 1.86 28.46 -8.83
C ASP A 125 1.25 27.26 -8.11
N GLN A 126 1.47 27.11 -6.79
CA GLN A 126 0.98 26.04 -5.91
C GLN A 126 1.37 24.61 -6.35
N LYS A 127 2.40 24.46 -7.18
CA LYS A 127 2.87 23.14 -7.62
C LYS A 127 3.88 22.51 -6.68
N THR A 128 4.60 23.35 -5.95
CA THR A 128 5.59 22.91 -4.97
C THR A 128 5.37 23.60 -3.62
N LEU A 129 5.96 23.05 -2.60
CA LEU A 129 6.07 23.67 -1.28
C LEU A 129 7.51 23.59 -0.79
N THR A 130 7.87 24.49 0.10
CA THR A 130 9.16 24.48 0.80
C THR A 130 8.96 24.19 2.28
N THR A 131 9.80 23.33 2.82
CA THR A 131 9.94 23.06 4.25
C THR A 131 11.41 23.04 4.64
N SER A 132 11.74 22.86 5.89
CA SER A 132 13.11 22.88 6.37
C SER A 132 13.45 21.63 7.19
N TRP A 133 14.63 21.09 6.94
CA TRP A 133 15.21 20.00 7.74
C TRP A 133 16.68 20.32 8.06
N ASN A 134 17.05 20.39 9.34
CA ASN A 134 18.41 20.67 9.80
C ASN A 134 19.10 21.87 9.09
N GLY A 135 18.35 22.93 8.84
CA GLY A 135 18.84 24.13 8.13
C GLY A 135 18.85 24.02 6.61
N HIS A 136 18.59 22.85 6.02
CA HIS A 136 18.41 22.67 4.58
C HIS A 136 16.97 23.00 4.19
N THR A 137 16.78 23.73 3.10
CA THR A 137 15.47 23.92 2.47
C THR A 137 15.17 22.72 1.60
N LEU A 138 14.05 22.07 1.84
CA LEU A 138 13.50 21.02 0.99
C LEU A 138 12.39 21.62 0.14
N THR A 139 12.45 21.42 -1.18
CA THR A 139 11.36 21.78 -2.11
C THR A 139 10.66 20.50 -2.54
N LEU A 140 9.37 20.36 -2.26
CA LEU A 140 8.61 19.14 -2.49
C LEU A 140 7.43 19.41 -3.43
N PRO A 141 6.98 18.40 -4.22
CA PRO A 141 5.73 18.53 -4.97
C PRO A 141 4.54 18.72 -4.01
N ALA A 142 3.70 19.75 -4.23
CA ALA A 142 2.45 19.92 -3.54
C ALA A 142 1.35 19.07 -4.25
N ASN A 143 1.53 17.75 -4.19
CA ASN A 143 0.83 16.77 -5.03
C ASN A 143 -0.53 16.33 -4.48
N ASN A 144 -0.93 16.79 -3.30
CA ASN A 144 -2.22 16.46 -2.72
C ASN A 144 -2.93 17.70 -2.16
N ILE A 145 -4.27 17.62 -2.09
CA ILE A 145 -5.14 18.63 -1.48
C ILE A 145 -6.38 17.92 -0.93
N GLY A 146 -6.90 18.37 0.20
CA GLY A 146 -8.17 17.91 0.75
C GLY A 146 -9.38 18.31 -0.13
N LYS A 147 -10.56 17.92 0.27
CA LYS A 147 -11.80 18.06 -0.51
C LYS A 147 -12.53 19.39 -0.26
N LEU A 148 -12.32 19.99 0.90
CA LEU A 148 -13.01 21.23 1.28
C LEU A 148 -12.35 22.46 0.62
N PRO A 149 -13.09 23.55 0.41
CA PRO A 149 -12.54 24.79 -0.15
C PRO A 149 -11.38 25.41 0.69
N THR A 150 -11.34 25.07 1.98
CA THR A 150 -10.30 25.51 2.92
C THR A 150 -9.13 24.56 3.04
N ALA A 151 -9.12 23.49 2.23
CA ALA A 151 -8.07 22.47 2.27
C ALA A 151 -6.72 23.04 1.84
N GLU A 152 -5.68 22.60 2.54
CA GLU A 152 -4.30 22.96 2.24
C GLU A 152 -3.67 21.99 1.23
N ARG A 153 -2.94 22.54 0.25
CA ARG A 153 -2.06 21.70 -0.57
C ARG A 153 -0.84 21.28 0.23
N HIS A 154 -0.44 20.04 0.04
CA HIS A 154 0.69 19.46 0.76
C HIS A 154 1.40 18.38 -0.06
N ALA A 155 2.60 18.01 0.36
CA ALA A 155 3.30 16.86 -0.18
C ALA A 155 2.78 15.58 0.47
N MET A 156 2.64 14.48 -0.30
CA MET A 156 2.09 13.23 0.19
C MET A 156 2.80 12.01 -0.39
N HIS A 157 3.08 11.04 0.47
CA HIS A 157 3.47 9.66 0.15
C HIS A 157 4.73 9.47 -0.69
N GLY A 158 5.71 10.35 -0.49
CA GLY A 158 7.04 10.17 -1.07
C GLY A 158 7.15 10.49 -2.55
N LEU A 159 8.21 9.99 -3.18
CA LEU A 159 8.66 10.44 -4.48
C LEU A 159 8.97 9.27 -5.46
N ILE A 160 8.61 8.03 -5.11
CA ILE A 160 8.91 6.85 -5.94
C ILE A 160 7.68 6.19 -6.57
N LEU A 161 6.48 6.74 -6.39
CA LEU A 161 5.22 6.13 -6.85
C LEU A 161 5.16 5.88 -8.38
N LYS A 162 5.96 6.60 -9.16
CA LYS A 162 6.14 6.39 -10.61
C LYS A 162 7.57 5.96 -10.98
N ALA A 163 8.40 5.67 -9.99
CA ALA A 163 9.76 5.25 -10.28
C ALA A 163 9.76 3.92 -11.04
N LYS A 164 10.60 3.83 -12.06
CA LYS A 164 10.93 2.58 -12.72
C LYS A 164 12.01 1.87 -11.91
N THR A 165 11.93 0.56 -11.87
CA THR A 165 12.94 -0.27 -11.23
C THR A 165 14.07 -0.51 -12.22
N ASP A 166 15.30 -0.16 -11.86
CA ASP A 166 16.46 -0.27 -12.75
C ASP A 166 16.85 -1.73 -12.99
N GLU A 167 16.80 -2.55 -11.92
CA GLU A 167 17.04 -3.98 -11.99
C GLU A 167 15.95 -4.76 -11.27
N VAL A 168 15.47 -5.83 -11.88
CA VAL A 168 14.53 -6.78 -11.26
C VAL A 168 15.04 -8.19 -11.41
N LYS A 169 15.14 -8.91 -10.30
CA LYS A 169 15.50 -10.34 -10.27
C LYS A 169 14.44 -11.11 -9.48
N VAL A 170 14.11 -12.30 -9.98
CA VAL A 170 13.31 -13.29 -9.25
C VAL A 170 14.19 -14.48 -9.01
N VAL A 171 14.26 -14.92 -7.75
CA VAL A 171 15.08 -16.06 -7.33
C VAL A 171 14.23 -17.04 -6.53
N ASP A 172 14.52 -18.31 -6.66
CA ASP A 172 13.92 -19.34 -5.82
C ASP A 172 14.56 -19.29 -4.43
N VAL A 173 13.71 -19.40 -3.40
CA VAL A 173 14.11 -19.49 -2.00
C VAL A 173 13.47 -20.72 -1.35
N ALA A 174 13.91 -21.10 -0.16
CA ALA A 174 13.30 -22.21 0.55
C ALA A 174 11.80 -21.99 0.76
N GLY A 175 10.97 -22.84 0.14
CA GLY A 175 9.52 -22.80 0.25
C GLY A 175 8.81 -21.76 -0.64
N GLY A 176 9.51 -21.10 -1.57
CA GLY A 176 8.88 -20.13 -2.45
C GLY A 176 9.83 -19.33 -3.35
N GLN A 177 9.52 -18.07 -3.55
CA GLN A 177 10.24 -17.16 -4.45
C GLN A 177 10.45 -15.77 -3.81
N GLU A 178 11.51 -15.08 -4.22
CA GLU A 178 11.80 -13.71 -3.84
C GLU A 178 12.01 -12.84 -5.09
N ALA A 179 11.34 -11.69 -5.15
CA ALA A 179 11.64 -10.62 -6.09
C ALA A 179 12.54 -9.58 -5.43
N ILE A 180 13.58 -9.17 -6.14
CA ILE A 180 14.52 -8.13 -5.71
C ILE A 180 14.51 -7.05 -6.77
N GLY A 181 14.11 -5.83 -6.39
CA GLY A 181 14.14 -4.63 -7.23
C GLY A 181 15.15 -3.63 -6.73
N VAL A 182 15.94 -3.05 -7.64
CA VAL A 182 16.87 -1.95 -7.35
C VAL A 182 16.33 -0.70 -8.03
N ILE A 183 16.26 0.41 -7.30
CA ILE A 183 15.86 1.72 -7.81
C ILE A 183 16.97 2.72 -7.47
N HIS A 184 17.64 3.25 -8.49
CA HIS A 184 18.60 4.34 -8.34
C HIS A 184 17.81 5.67 -8.30
N ALA A 185 17.23 5.97 -7.11
CA ALA A 185 16.35 7.11 -6.94
C ALA A 185 17.07 8.47 -7.09
N GLY A 186 18.39 8.46 -7.01
CA GLY A 186 19.20 9.69 -7.07
C GLY A 186 18.76 10.66 -5.99
N ASP A 187 18.65 11.94 -6.32
CA ASP A 187 18.12 13.00 -5.45
C ASP A 187 16.58 13.13 -5.57
N PHE A 188 15.91 12.06 -6.00
CA PHE A 188 14.45 12.02 -6.25
C PHE A 188 13.98 13.12 -7.21
N GLY A 189 14.76 13.37 -8.28
CA GLY A 189 14.43 14.39 -9.26
C GLY A 189 14.70 15.82 -8.80
N GLY A 190 15.65 16.04 -7.92
CA GLY A 190 16.02 17.32 -7.34
C GLY A 190 15.22 17.74 -6.12
N TYR A 191 14.37 16.87 -5.59
CA TYR A 191 13.52 17.18 -4.42
C TYR A 191 14.17 16.81 -3.08
N TRP A 192 15.31 16.09 -3.08
CA TRP A 192 15.93 15.59 -1.86
C TRP A 192 17.40 16.00 -1.73
N PRO A 193 17.93 16.17 -0.51
CA PRO A 193 19.24 16.79 -0.32
C PRO A 193 20.43 15.90 -0.69
N SER A 194 20.22 14.60 -0.85
CA SER A 194 21.28 13.66 -1.23
C SER A 194 20.78 12.63 -2.22
N LYS A 195 21.66 11.70 -2.64
CA LYS A 195 21.34 10.63 -3.59
C LYS A 195 21.13 9.31 -2.86
N THR A 196 20.05 8.63 -3.19
CA THR A 196 19.65 7.38 -2.53
C THR A 196 19.51 6.24 -3.54
N ASP A 197 20.09 5.09 -3.22
CA ASP A 197 19.75 3.83 -3.84
C ASP A 197 18.78 3.04 -2.95
N LEU A 198 17.78 2.44 -3.55
CA LEU A 198 16.78 1.62 -2.87
C LEU A 198 16.88 0.17 -3.32
N VAL A 199 16.71 -0.74 -2.37
CA VAL A 199 16.58 -2.19 -2.64
C VAL A 199 15.26 -2.64 -2.03
N VAL A 200 14.30 -3.00 -2.87
CA VAL A 200 13.01 -3.56 -2.47
C VAL A 200 13.06 -5.07 -2.61
N LYS A 201 12.74 -5.80 -1.55
CA LYS A 201 12.64 -7.26 -1.57
C LYS A 201 11.27 -7.71 -1.14
N VAL A 202 10.65 -8.56 -1.93
CA VAL A 202 9.37 -9.18 -1.63
C VAL A 202 9.53 -10.69 -1.74
N SER A 203 9.38 -11.38 -0.62
CA SER A 203 9.52 -12.83 -0.53
C SER A 203 8.16 -13.49 -0.28
N LEU A 204 7.84 -14.48 -1.08
CA LEU A 204 6.65 -15.32 -0.97
C LEU A 204 7.06 -16.71 -0.51
N THR A 205 6.63 -17.09 0.69
CA THR A 205 6.66 -18.48 1.17
C THR A 205 5.24 -18.93 1.53
N GLY A 206 5.03 -20.21 1.88
CA GLY A 206 3.71 -20.67 2.33
C GLY A 206 3.28 -19.98 3.63
N ASP A 207 4.19 -19.83 4.54
CA ASP A 207 3.93 -19.35 5.90
C ASP A 207 3.91 -17.82 6.01
N ALA A 208 4.59 -17.11 5.08
CA ALA A 208 4.76 -15.67 5.19
C ALA A 208 4.94 -14.97 3.84
N VAL A 209 4.58 -13.69 3.83
CA VAL A 209 5.06 -12.70 2.86
C VAL A 209 5.93 -11.70 3.60
N ASP A 210 7.19 -11.56 3.19
CA ASP A 210 8.12 -10.56 3.72
C ASP A 210 8.27 -9.41 2.72
N VAL A 211 8.10 -8.19 3.17
CA VAL A 211 8.33 -6.97 2.38
C VAL A 211 9.38 -6.13 3.08
N SER A 212 10.49 -5.84 2.40
CA SER A 212 11.53 -4.98 2.96
C SER A 212 12.04 -3.97 1.95
N ILE A 213 12.36 -2.78 2.44
CA ILE A 213 12.92 -1.67 1.68
C ILE A 213 14.19 -1.20 2.38
N GLY A 214 15.33 -1.37 1.72
CA GLY A 214 16.61 -0.80 2.13
C GLY A 214 16.82 0.53 1.42
N ALA A 215 17.30 1.55 2.14
CA ALA A 215 17.74 2.81 1.57
C ALA A 215 19.22 3.03 1.92
N HIS A 216 20.03 3.36 0.92
CA HIS A 216 21.46 3.64 1.05
C HIS A 216 21.79 5.01 0.49
N ASN A 217 22.36 5.88 1.30
CA ASN A 217 22.80 7.21 0.89
C ASN A 217 24.11 7.10 0.10
N VAL A 218 24.03 7.20 -1.22
CA VAL A 218 25.16 7.16 -2.15
C VAL A 218 25.68 8.56 -2.51
N GLY A 219 25.04 9.61 -1.97
CA GLY A 219 25.43 11.01 -2.19
C GLY A 219 26.51 11.48 -1.19
N LYS A 220 26.69 12.80 -1.16
CA LYS A 220 27.73 13.48 -0.37
C LYS A 220 27.20 14.19 0.87
N GLU A 221 25.88 14.42 0.91
CA GLU A 221 25.22 15.14 2.00
C GLU A 221 24.43 14.17 2.89
N ALA A 222 24.19 14.55 4.13
CA ALA A 222 23.25 13.83 4.97
C ALA A 222 21.80 14.09 4.46
N GLU A 223 20.93 13.11 4.65
CA GLU A 223 19.52 13.19 4.22
C GLU A 223 18.57 12.63 5.26
N PRO A 224 17.33 13.16 5.35
CA PRO A 224 16.27 12.55 6.14
C PRO A 224 15.62 11.43 5.33
N ILE A 225 15.46 10.24 5.89
CA ILE A 225 14.76 9.13 5.25
C ILE A 225 13.70 8.56 6.20
N ALA A 226 12.52 8.39 5.67
CA ALA A 226 11.51 7.55 6.27
C ALA A 226 10.88 6.64 5.21
N ILE A 227 10.45 5.48 5.65
CA ILE A 227 9.96 4.41 4.79
C ILE A 227 8.66 3.87 5.37
N ALA A 228 7.72 3.58 4.47
CA ALA A 228 6.53 2.81 4.76
C ALA A 228 6.04 2.04 3.52
N TRP A 229 4.99 1.29 3.73
CA TRP A 229 4.23 0.57 2.73
C TRP A 229 2.75 0.87 2.96
N HIS A 230 1.97 1.11 1.89
CA HIS A 230 0.57 1.54 1.94
C HIS A 230 -0.40 0.45 1.47
N PRO A 231 -0.54 -0.68 2.19
CA PRO A 231 -1.39 -1.78 1.79
C PRO A 231 -2.85 -1.53 2.15
N TYR A 232 -3.74 -1.76 1.21
CA TYR A 232 -5.18 -1.86 1.47
C TYR A 232 -5.53 -3.32 1.76
N PHE A 233 -5.61 -3.68 3.03
CA PHE A 233 -5.99 -5.04 3.43
C PHE A 233 -7.49 -5.26 3.29
N ASN A 234 -7.83 -6.34 2.61
CA ASN A 234 -9.21 -6.74 2.34
C ASN A 234 -9.90 -7.32 3.58
N PHE A 235 -11.21 -7.15 3.64
CA PHE A 235 -12.11 -7.91 4.48
C PHE A 235 -12.87 -8.90 3.57
N PRO A 236 -12.44 -10.18 3.49
CA PRO A 236 -12.93 -11.11 2.47
C PRO A 236 -14.42 -11.43 2.57
N SER A 237 -15.06 -11.23 3.72
CA SER A 237 -16.52 -11.35 3.86
C SER A 237 -17.29 -10.22 3.18
N GLY A 238 -16.62 -9.09 2.90
CA GLY A 238 -17.27 -7.83 2.51
C GLY A 238 -17.97 -7.11 3.66
N ASP A 239 -18.05 -7.72 4.84
CA ASP A 239 -18.70 -7.11 6.03
C ASP A 239 -17.67 -6.42 6.93
N ARG A 240 -17.30 -5.20 6.55
CA ARG A 240 -16.40 -4.35 7.33
C ARG A 240 -16.90 -4.13 8.77
N LYS A 241 -18.21 -4.15 9.01
CA LYS A 241 -18.76 -3.87 10.35
C LYS A 241 -18.37 -4.95 11.36
N GLN A 242 -18.21 -6.19 10.91
CA GLN A 242 -17.75 -7.31 11.72
C GLN A 242 -16.23 -7.45 11.77
N ALA A 243 -15.52 -6.82 10.81
CA ALA A 243 -14.07 -6.84 10.78
C ALA A 243 -13.49 -6.16 12.03
N LYS A 244 -12.48 -6.78 12.64
CA LYS A 244 -11.84 -6.33 13.86
C LYS A 244 -10.38 -6.02 13.62
N LEU A 245 -9.87 -4.99 14.28
CA LEU A 245 -8.46 -4.66 14.33
C LEU A 245 -7.93 -4.69 15.75
N ARG A 246 -6.71 -5.19 15.91
CA ARG A 246 -5.91 -4.99 17.12
C ARG A 246 -4.67 -4.17 16.73
N ILE A 247 -4.51 -2.99 17.32
CA ILE A 247 -3.39 -2.10 17.07
C ILE A 247 -2.64 -1.89 18.39
N PRO A 248 -1.31 -2.15 18.44
CA PRO A 248 -0.52 -2.13 19.67
C PRO A 248 -0.01 -0.74 20.06
N GLY A 249 -0.72 0.34 19.70
CA GLY A 249 -0.35 1.72 20.05
C GLY A 249 -0.98 2.17 21.36
N GLU A 250 -0.23 2.91 22.18
CA GLU A 250 -0.70 3.47 23.45
C GLU A 250 -1.20 4.91 23.32
N THR A 251 -0.76 5.61 22.26
CA THR A 251 -1.17 6.98 21.96
C THR A 251 -1.62 7.12 20.52
N THR A 252 -2.40 8.16 20.22
CA THR A 252 -2.74 8.61 18.87
C THR A 252 -2.33 10.06 18.71
N ALA A 253 -1.89 10.45 17.51
CA ALA A 253 -1.63 11.86 17.21
C ALA A 253 -2.97 12.59 17.06
N GLU A 254 -3.16 13.69 17.82
CA GLU A 254 -4.30 14.58 17.59
C GLU A 254 -4.15 15.28 16.24
N ILE A 255 -5.22 15.27 15.45
CA ILE A 255 -5.26 15.92 14.13
C ILE A 255 -6.13 17.17 14.14
N ASP A 256 -5.86 18.11 13.22
CA ASP A 256 -6.62 19.35 13.05
C ASP A 256 -8.06 19.09 12.56
N ASN A 257 -8.20 18.25 11.54
CA ASN A 257 -9.47 17.82 10.94
C ASN A 257 -9.27 16.65 9.99
N TYR A 258 -10.35 16.01 9.53
CA TYR A 258 -10.29 14.89 8.59
C TYR A 258 -10.23 15.30 7.12
N ASP A 259 -10.07 16.57 6.80
CA ASP A 259 -9.83 17.03 5.42
C ASP A 259 -8.33 17.18 5.13
N ASN A 260 -7.59 17.81 6.03
CA ASN A 260 -6.15 17.99 5.94
C ASN A 260 -5.36 16.89 6.65
N VAL A 261 -5.84 16.43 7.80
CA VAL A 261 -5.25 15.38 8.64
C VAL A 261 -3.82 15.73 9.09
N PHE A 262 -3.60 17.01 9.43
CA PHE A 262 -2.33 17.43 10.00
C PHE A 262 -2.32 17.28 11.53
N PRO A 263 -1.20 16.83 12.09
CA PRO A 263 -1.07 16.70 13.53
C PRO A 263 -1.02 18.08 14.22
N THR A 264 -1.54 18.14 15.45
CA THR A 264 -1.41 19.33 16.31
C THR A 264 -0.13 19.32 17.14
N GLY A 265 0.65 18.25 17.08
CA GLY A 265 1.85 18.01 17.90
C GLY A 265 1.54 17.33 19.24
N LYS A 266 0.28 16.99 19.53
CA LYS A 266 -0.10 16.30 20.76
C LYS A 266 -0.28 14.80 20.50
N LEU A 267 0.23 13.99 21.42
CA LEU A 267 -0.04 12.56 21.50
C LEU A 267 -1.05 12.32 22.66
N LEU A 268 -2.21 11.80 22.30
CA LEU A 268 -3.31 11.54 23.25
C LEU A 268 -3.37 10.05 23.62
N PRO A 269 -3.59 9.70 24.89
CA PRO A 269 -3.78 8.29 25.28
C PRO A 269 -4.96 7.65 24.57
N VAL A 270 -4.80 6.44 24.05
CA VAL A 270 -5.90 5.69 23.40
C VAL A 270 -6.83 5.02 24.39
N LYS A 271 -6.36 4.68 25.60
CA LYS A 271 -7.10 3.90 26.59
C LYS A 271 -8.47 4.51 26.93
N GLY A 272 -9.53 3.71 26.78
CA GLY A 272 -10.90 4.13 27.06
C GLY A 272 -11.53 5.05 25.99
N THR A 273 -10.87 5.27 24.87
CA THR A 273 -11.37 6.08 23.75
C THR A 273 -11.80 5.19 22.57
N ARG A 274 -12.31 5.82 21.50
CA ARG A 274 -12.57 5.11 20.23
C ARG A 274 -11.31 4.48 19.63
N TYR A 275 -10.13 4.99 19.98
CA TYR A 275 -8.84 4.53 19.50
C TYR A 275 -8.26 3.34 20.27
N ASP A 276 -8.90 2.91 21.38
CA ASP A 276 -8.44 1.75 22.13
C ASP A 276 -8.74 0.45 21.37
N MET A 277 -7.78 0.02 20.58
CA MET A 277 -7.81 -1.23 19.80
C MET A 277 -6.83 -2.27 20.36
N SER A 278 -6.49 -2.16 21.66
CA SER A 278 -5.47 -3.01 22.29
C SER A 278 -5.99 -4.36 22.77
N ALA A 279 -7.31 -4.56 22.78
CA ALA A 279 -7.95 -5.78 23.30
C ALA A 279 -7.54 -7.02 22.50
N GLU A 280 -7.29 -8.14 23.20
CA GLU A 280 -7.11 -9.44 22.57
C GLU A 280 -8.38 -9.82 21.79
N GLY A 281 -8.20 -10.33 20.55
CA GLY A 281 -9.33 -10.58 19.63
C GLY A 281 -9.83 -9.35 18.86
N GLY A 282 -9.22 -8.18 19.08
CA GLY A 282 -9.46 -6.95 18.33
C GLY A 282 -10.78 -6.24 18.65
N LYS A 283 -10.88 -4.99 18.17
CA LYS A 283 -12.08 -4.15 18.26
C LYS A 283 -12.77 -4.10 16.89
N PRO A 284 -14.11 -4.26 16.81
CA PRO A 284 -14.85 -4.10 15.57
C PRO A 284 -14.68 -2.69 15.00
N LEU A 285 -14.48 -2.56 13.69
CA LEU A 285 -14.44 -1.28 12.99
C LEU A 285 -15.83 -0.60 12.93
N ALA A 286 -16.89 -1.40 12.99
CA ALA A 286 -18.26 -0.95 12.91
C ALA A 286 -18.51 0.03 11.72
N GLY A 287 -19.17 1.16 11.95
CA GLY A 287 -19.38 2.22 10.97
C GLY A 287 -18.42 3.40 11.11
N GLU A 288 -17.35 3.28 11.90
CA GLU A 288 -16.47 4.40 12.20
C GLU A 288 -15.51 4.70 11.04
N PHE A 289 -15.24 5.99 10.81
CA PHE A 289 -14.19 6.46 9.93
C PHE A 289 -12.89 6.65 10.71
N PHE A 290 -11.78 6.20 10.15
CA PHE A 290 -10.43 6.46 10.64
C PHE A 290 -9.55 6.99 9.50
N ASP A 291 -8.76 8.01 9.81
CA ASP A 291 -7.55 8.44 9.12
C ASP A 291 -6.61 8.96 10.21
N ASP A 292 -6.15 8.02 11.04
CA ASP A 292 -5.53 8.30 12.33
C ASP A 292 -4.23 7.51 12.49
N ASN A 293 -3.34 8.02 13.35
CA ASN A 293 -1.97 7.53 13.50
C ASN A 293 -1.71 7.09 14.94
N TRP A 294 -1.51 5.78 15.16
CA TRP A 294 -1.14 5.21 16.46
C TRP A 294 0.35 5.26 16.68
N ASN A 295 0.75 5.63 17.91
CA ASN A 295 2.15 5.84 18.30
C ASN A 295 2.43 5.14 19.64
N THR A 296 3.65 5.27 20.16
CA THR A 296 4.07 4.58 21.39
C THR A 296 3.77 3.09 21.27
N LEU A 297 4.35 2.48 20.23
CA LEU A 297 4.02 1.10 19.85
C LEU A 297 4.59 0.10 20.84
N LYS A 298 3.81 -0.91 21.19
CA LYS A 298 4.26 -2.08 21.97
C LYS A 298 4.98 -3.07 21.08
N TRP A 299 6.11 -3.53 21.56
CA TRP A 299 6.94 -4.53 20.90
C TRP A 299 6.94 -5.83 21.72
N LYS A 300 6.76 -6.96 21.04
CA LYS A 300 6.83 -8.30 21.66
C LYS A 300 7.60 -9.23 20.71
N GLY A 301 8.64 -9.90 21.23
CA GLY A 301 9.44 -10.83 20.42
C GLY A 301 10.13 -10.20 19.21
N GLY A 302 10.46 -8.90 19.29
CA GLY A 302 11.10 -8.17 18.19
C GLY A 302 10.16 -7.66 17.10
N ALA A 303 8.84 -7.73 17.33
CA ALA A 303 7.82 -7.23 16.40
C ALA A 303 6.80 -6.32 17.07
N THR A 304 6.27 -5.37 16.31
CA THR A 304 5.03 -4.65 16.61
C THR A 304 3.95 -5.15 15.66
N THR A 305 2.90 -5.79 16.18
CA THR A 305 1.96 -6.58 15.39
C THR A 305 0.57 -5.97 15.39
N VAL A 306 0.04 -5.68 14.21
CA VAL A 306 -1.39 -5.42 14.00
C VAL A 306 -2.07 -6.70 13.56
N ASP A 307 -3.26 -6.97 14.11
CA ASP A 307 -4.10 -8.07 13.67
C ASP A 307 -5.30 -7.53 12.91
N VAL A 308 -5.57 -8.13 11.76
CA VAL A 308 -6.82 -7.98 11.01
C VAL A 308 -7.59 -9.29 11.15
N ILE A 309 -8.84 -9.22 11.63
CA ILE A 309 -9.68 -10.38 11.85
C ILE A 309 -11.03 -10.16 11.17
N ASP A 310 -11.40 -11.05 10.28
CA ASP A 310 -12.72 -11.10 9.65
C ASP A 310 -13.43 -12.40 10.08
N PRO A 311 -14.17 -12.37 11.18
CA PRO A 311 -14.76 -13.57 11.76
C PRO A 311 -15.86 -14.18 10.88
N ALA A 312 -16.56 -13.35 10.08
CA ALA A 312 -17.60 -13.83 9.17
C ALA A 312 -17.01 -14.70 8.03
N TYR A 313 -15.77 -14.42 7.65
CA TYR A 313 -15.04 -15.25 6.67
C TYR A 313 -14.18 -16.32 7.34
N GLY A 314 -13.83 -16.20 8.62
CA GLY A 314 -12.81 -17.01 9.26
C GLY A 314 -11.41 -16.70 8.73
N TYR A 315 -11.13 -15.41 8.55
CA TYR A 315 -9.86 -14.88 8.07
C TYR A 315 -9.15 -14.12 9.19
N GLY A 316 -7.87 -14.37 9.32
CA GLY A 316 -6.97 -13.63 10.19
C GLY A 316 -5.66 -13.31 9.48
N LEU A 317 -5.12 -12.12 9.76
CA LEU A 317 -3.84 -11.66 9.26
C LEU A 317 -3.06 -10.98 10.37
N HIS A 318 -1.84 -11.44 10.62
CA HIS A 318 -0.83 -10.70 11.38
C HIS A 318 0.01 -9.85 10.44
N ILE A 319 0.18 -8.57 10.79
CA ILE A 319 1.05 -7.61 10.11
C ILE A 319 2.14 -7.25 11.11
N GLU A 320 3.30 -7.87 10.97
CA GLU A 320 4.43 -7.74 11.90
C GLU A 320 5.42 -6.68 11.40
N GLY A 321 5.49 -5.53 12.05
CA GLY A 321 6.56 -4.55 11.85
C GLY A 321 7.82 -5.00 12.57
N LEU A 322 8.92 -5.23 11.81
CA LEU A 322 10.14 -5.86 12.31
C LEU A 322 11.33 -4.87 12.44
N SER A 323 11.19 -3.66 11.92
CA SER A 323 12.24 -2.64 12.02
C SER A 323 12.02 -1.75 13.24
N PRO A 324 12.99 -1.60 14.14
CA PRO A 324 12.83 -0.82 15.38
C PRO A 324 12.62 0.68 15.14
N GLN A 325 12.88 1.17 13.91
CA GLN A 325 12.61 2.54 13.50
C GLN A 325 11.12 2.83 13.25
N ILE A 326 10.26 1.81 13.18
CA ILE A 326 8.82 2.00 13.05
C ILE A 326 8.29 2.71 14.29
N LYS A 327 7.79 3.94 14.12
CA LYS A 327 7.26 4.82 15.18
C LYS A 327 5.75 4.90 15.18
N ALA A 328 5.12 4.60 14.03
CA ALA A 328 3.70 4.82 13.85
C ALA A 328 3.02 3.71 13.04
N ILE A 329 1.74 3.54 13.32
CA ILE A 329 0.82 2.76 12.49
C ILE A 329 -0.28 3.71 12.03
N GLN A 330 -0.33 4.02 10.74
CA GLN A 330 -1.43 4.76 10.14
C GLN A 330 -2.56 3.80 9.80
N LEU A 331 -3.78 4.18 10.14
CA LEU A 331 -5.01 3.50 9.75
C LEU A 331 -5.87 4.45 8.93
N TYR A 332 -6.12 4.10 7.66
CA TYR A 332 -7.18 4.72 6.86
C TYR A 332 -8.28 3.68 6.62
N ALA A 333 -9.47 3.91 7.18
CA ALA A 333 -10.57 2.95 7.14
C ALA A 333 -11.90 3.66 6.87
N PRO A 334 -12.25 3.93 5.60
CA PRO A 334 -13.53 4.54 5.23
C PRO A 334 -14.70 3.59 5.51
N PRO A 335 -15.84 4.09 6.04
CA PRO A 335 -16.91 3.24 6.58
C PRO A 335 -17.64 2.39 5.54
N THR A 336 -17.55 2.76 4.27
CA THR A 336 -18.28 2.12 3.17
C THR A 336 -17.45 1.15 2.35
N MET A 337 -16.14 1.01 2.66
CA MET A 337 -15.24 0.20 1.85
C MET A 337 -14.91 -1.14 2.55
N PRO A 338 -14.75 -2.24 1.77
CA PRO A 338 -14.45 -3.56 2.32
C PRO A 338 -12.97 -3.77 2.65
N TYR A 339 -12.25 -2.68 2.98
CA TYR A 339 -10.83 -2.71 3.28
C TYR A 339 -10.42 -1.67 4.32
N ALA A 340 -9.20 -1.80 4.81
CA ALA A 340 -8.50 -0.75 5.54
C ALA A 340 -7.03 -0.67 5.07
N ALA A 341 -6.50 0.55 4.89
CA ALA A 341 -5.06 0.74 4.76
C ALA A 341 -4.43 0.75 6.16
N ILE A 342 -3.41 -0.08 6.37
CA ILE A 342 -2.71 -0.23 7.65
C ILE A 342 -1.22 -0.17 7.38
N GLU A 343 -0.60 0.92 7.80
CA GLU A 343 0.73 1.28 7.37
C GLU A 343 1.69 1.36 8.56
N HIS A 344 2.68 0.47 8.62
CA HIS A 344 3.80 0.57 9.55
C HIS A 344 4.79 1.61 9.01
N GLN A 345 4.86 2.78 9.64
CA GLN A 345 5.64 3.93 9.18
C GLN A 345 6.83 4.22 10.10
N PHE A 346 7.94 4.65 9.54
CA PHE A 346 9.04 5.18 10.33
C PHE A 346 8.65 6.49 11.02
N ASN A 347 7.96 7.40 10.29
CA ASN A 347 7.69 8.73 10.77
C ASN A 347 6.22 8.97 11.12
N LEU A 348 6.01 9.96 11.98
CA LEU A 348 4.73 10.62 12.21
C LEU A 348 4.38 11.53 11.03
N ALA A 349 3.08 11.86 10.86
CA ALA A 349 2.67 12.83 9.85
C ALA A 349 3.34 14.20 10.10
N ASN A 350 3.63 14.93 9.02
CA ASN A 350 4.31 16.22 9.02
C ASN A 350 5.60 16.25 9.88
N PRO A 351 6.56 15.36 9.59
CA PRO A 351 7.70 15.11 10.50
C PRO A 351 8.63 16.34 10.69
N PHE A 352 8.56 17.33 9.80
CA PHE A 352 9.32 18.57 9.88
C PHE A 352 8.53 19.73 10.51
N GLY A 353 7.30 19.44 10.94
CA GLY A 353 6.40 20.45 11.51
C GLY A 353 6.87 20.98 12.86
N LYS A 354 6.72 22.29 13.05
CA LYS A 354 7.07 22.97 14.29
C LYS A 354 6.22 22.53 15.48
N GLU A 355 5.02 22.00 15.22
CA GLU A 355 4.08 21.49 16.22
C GLU A 355 4.67 20.35 17.06
N TRP A 356 5.60 19.60 16.51
CA TRP A 356 6.26 18.51 17.21
C TRP A 356 7.31 18.95 18.22
N GLY A 357 7.79 20.22 18.13
CA GLY A 357 8.80 20.76 19.04
C GLY A 357 10.08 19.93 19.03
N LYS A 358 10.35 19.23 20.15
CA LYS A 358 11.54 18.36 20.31
C LYS A 358 11.21 16.87 20.21
N GLN A 359 9.98 16.50 19.86
CA GLN A 359 9.59 15.10 19.73
C GLN A 359 10.34 14.46 18.56
N ASP A 360 10.78 13.21 18.77
CA ASP A 360 11.33 12.39 17.70
C ASP A 360 10.20 11.96 16.77
N THR A 361 10.16 12.55 15.59
CA THR A 361 9.15 12.26 14.55
C THR A 361 9.46 11.01 13.72
N GLY A 362 10.59 10.33 13.96
CA GLY A 362 10.94 9.08 13.31
C GLY A 362 11.65 9.21 11.96
N MET A 363 11.98 10.44 11.51
CA MET A 363 12.84 10.63 10.34
C MET A 363 14.26 10.18 10.67
N VAL A 364 14.77 9.20 9.94
CA VAL A 364 16.12 8.69 10.09
C VAL A 364 17.09 9.60 9.34
N THR A 365 18.13 10.10 10.01
CA THR A 365 19.20 10.83 9.33
C THR A 365 20.23 9.86 8.76
N LEU A 366 20.29 9.74 7.43
CA LEU A 366 21.32 8.97 6.75
C LEU A 366 22.52 9.85 6.38
N LYS A 367 23.67 9.60 6.98
CA LYS A 367 24.94 10.18 6.57
C LYS A 367 25.39 9.56 5.23
N PRO A 368 26.30 10.22 4.48
CA PRO A 368 26.92 9.60 3.31
C PRO A 368 27.46 8.19 3.61
N GLY A 369 27.11 7.23 2.75
CA GLY A 369 27.47 5.81 2.90
C GLY A 369 26.66 5.02 3.93
N ALA A 370 25.75 5.66 4.68
CA ALA A 370 24.90 4.97 5.65
C ALA A 370 23.68 4.33 4.98
N SER A 371 23.12 3.32 5.65
CA SER A 371 21.91 2.62 5.22
C SER A 371 20.90 2.47 6.35
N THR A 372 19.62 2.35 5.97
CA THR A 372 18.54 1.92 6.86
C THR A 372 17.67 0.89 6.16
N LYS A 373 16.89 0.12 6.93
CA LYS A 373 16.01 -0.91 6.39
C LYS A 373 14.67 -0.89 7.11
N TRP A 374 13.58 -0.80 6.35
CA TRP A 374 12.23 -1.08 6.78
C TRP A 374 11.86 -2.53 6.43
N HIS A 375 11.10 -3.20 7.31
CA HIS A 375 10.71 -4.59 7.10
C HIS A 375 9.39 -4.88 7.79
N VAL A 376 8.45 -5.46 7.05
CA VAL A 376 7.15 -5.97 7.52
C VAL A 376 6.97 -7.40 7.03
N ARG A 377 6.38 -8.25 7.87
CA ARG A 377 6.00 -9.63 7.57
C ARG A 377 4.52 -9.84 7.75
N LEU A 378 3.90 -10.50 6.79
CA LEU A 378 2.52 -10.95 6.84
C LEU A 378 2.45 -12.44 7.18
N LYS A 379 1.48 -12.82 8.02
CA LYS A 379 1.13 -14.22 8.29
C LYS A 379 -0.38 -14.37 8.30
N VAL A 380 -0.91 -15.31 7.55
CA VAL A 380 -2.35 -15.64 7.57
C VAL A 380 -2.65 -16.72 8.60
N PHE A 381 -3.82 -16.63 9.22
CA PHE A 381 -4.29 -17.63 10.19
C PHE A 381 -5.81 -17.78 10.14
N VAL A 382 -6.33 -18.82 10.76
CA VAL A 382 -7.77 -19.00 11.03
C VAL A 382 -7.99 -18.58 12.48
N PRO A 383 -8.82 -17.54 12.74
CA PRO A 383 -9.07 -17.05 14.09
C PRO A 383 -9.93 -17.96 14.94
#